data_8ea6ff544ff1a48127a4a6ba9f4bf838
#
_entry.id   8ea6ff544ff1a48127a4a6ba9f4bf838
#
_cell.length_a   1.000
_cell.length_b   1.000
_cell.length_c   1.000
_cell.angle_alpha   90.00
_cell.angle_beta   90.00
_cell.angle_gamma   90.00
#
_symmetry.space_group_name_H-M   'P 1'
#
loop_
_entity.id
_entity.type
_entity.pdbx_description
1 polymer ?
#
loop_
_entity_poly.entity_id
_entity_poly.type
_entity_poly.pdbx_seq_one_letter_code
_entity_poly.pdbx_strand_id
1 'polypeptide(L)'
;MKELQTVLKSCFAIEFADKKLLETAFTHTSYANEHRLLKISHNERLEFLGDAVLQLLISEYLYKKYPKKPEGDLSKLRAMIVREESLAGFARDCQFDQFIKLGKGEEKSGGRNRDTILGDAFEAFLGALLLDKDVAKVKEFIYQVMIPKVEAGEFEMITDYKTHLQELLQVNGDVAIRYQVISETGPAHDKVFDVEVLVEGKSIGQGQGRSKKLAEQEAAKNAVEKGLDSCI
;
A
#
# COMPACT_ATOMS: atom_id res chain seq x y z
N MET A 1 3.68 25.97 9.11
CA MET A 1 3.89 26.10 7.64
C MET A 1 5.32 26.49 7.21
N LYS A 2 6.03 27.39 7.90
CA LYS A 2 7.44 27.67 7.55
C LYS A 2 8.35 26.45 7.73
N GLU A 3 8.17 25.72 8.84
CA GLU A 3 8.92 24.49 9.14
C GLU A 3 8.63 23.40 8.10
N LEU A 4 7.36 23.18 7.74
CA LEU A 4 6.98 22.23 6.67
C LEU A 4 7.69 22.59 5.34
N GLN A 5 7.71 23.87 4.95
CA GLN A 5 8.42 24.28 3.73
C GLN A 5 9.94 24.02 3.83
N THR A 6 10.50 24.16 5.01
CA THR A 6 11.92 23.82 5.25
C THR A 6 12.15 22.32 5.04
N VAL A 7 11.31 21.47 5.62
CA VAL A 7 11.37 20.01 5.44
C VAL A 7 11.20 19.64 3.97
N LEU A 8 10.17 20.16 3.30
CA LEU A 8 9.92 19.87 1.88
C LEU A 8 11.09 20.29 0.98
N LYS A 9 11.69 21.44 1.27
CA LYS A 9 12.86 21.93 0.49
C LYS A 9 14.11 21.10 0.75
N SER A 10 14.40 20.77 2.01
CA SER A 10 15.63 20.05 2.37
C SER A 10 15.59 18.58 2.01
N CYS A 11 14.44 17.91 2.19
CA CYS A 11 14.32 16.46 1.99
C CYS A 11 13.89 16.08 0.56
N PHE A 12 13.09 16.92 -0.08
CA PHE A 12 12.41 16.57 -1.36
C PHE A 12 12.66 17.58 -2.49
N ALA A 13 13.46 18.62 -2.26
CA ALA A 13 13.68 19.71 -3.22
C ALA A 13 12.37 20.34 -3.74
N ILE A 14 11.36 20.45 -2.84
CA ILE A 14 10.05 21.01 -3.13
C ILE A 14 9.93 22.38 -2.44
N GLU A 15 9.60 23.41 -3.20
CA GLU A 15 9.29 24.75 -2.71
C GLU A 15 7.97 25.20 -3.32
N PHE A 16 6.91 25.32 -2.50
CA PHE A 16 5.60 25.77 -2.95
C PHE A 16 5.62 27.27 -3.26
N ALA A 17 5.13 27.65 -4.42
CA ALA A 17 4.86 29.02 -4.79
C ALA A 17 3.60 29.53 -4.08
N ASP A 18 2.52 28.74 -4.08
CA ASP A 18 1.28 29.02 -3.37
C ASP A 18 1.31 28.41 -1.95
N LYS A 19 1.72 29.25 -0.98
CA LYS A 19 1.73 28.83 0.44
C LYS A 19 0.34 28.56 1.00
N LYS A 20 -0.70 29.19 0.45
CA LYS A 20 -2.08 28.99 0.89
C LYS A 20 -2.59 27.62 0.44
N LEU A 21 -2.21 27.20 -0.76
CA LEU A 21 -2.52 25.87 -1.28
C LEU A 21 -1.90 24.78 -0.41
N LEU A 22 -0.62 24.92 -0.06
CA LEU A 22 0.05 24.02 0.87
C LEU A 22 -0.64 24.01 2.25
N GLU A 23 -1.02 25.17 2.77
CA GLU A 23 -1.72 25.26 4.05
C GLU A 23 -3.09 24.55 4.00
N THR A 24 -3.82 24.68 2.88
CA THR A 24 -5.10 24.00 2.67
C THR A 24 -4.92 22.48 2.69
N ALA A 25 -3.90 21.94 2.07
CA ALA A 25 -3.62 20.50 2.06
C ALA A 25 -3.42 19.92 3.48
N PHE A 26 -2.87 20.71 4.40
CA PHE A 26 -2.64 20.31 5.78
C PHE A 26 -3.72 20.83 6.77
N THR A 27 -4.86 21.25 6.26
CA THR A 27 -5.99 21.72 7.08
C THR A 27 -7.12 20.72 7.02
N HIS A 28 -7.31 19.95 8.08
CA HIS A 28 -8.40 18.99 8.20
C HIS A 28 -9.75 19.70 8.40
N THR A 29 -10.84 19.08 7.96
CA THR A 29 -12.20 19.62 8.04
C THR A 29 -12.62 19.99 9.47
N SER A 30 -12.16 19.27 10.50
CA SER A 30 -12.44 19.57 11.90
C SER A 30 -11.90 20.95 12.30
N TYR A 31 -10.71 21.32 11.82
CA TYR A 31 -10.14 22.65 12.08
C TYR A 31 -10.97 23.75 11.41
N ALA A 32 -11.31 23.57 10.15
CA ALA A 32 -12.14 24.53 9.41
C ALA A 32 -13.53 24.70 10.07
N ASN A 33 -14.12 23.62 10.56
CA ASN A 33 -15.41 23.64 11.26
C ASN A 33 -15.38 24.38 12.59
N GLU A 34 -14.30 24.28 13.36
CA GLU A 34 -14.14 25.06 14.59
C GLU A 34 -13.90 26.57 14.30
N HIS A 35 -13.43 26.90 13.09
CA HIS A 35 -13.12 28.28 12.69
C HIS A 35 -14.04 28.80 11.57
N ARG A 36 -15.31 28.40 11.57
CA ARG A 36 -16.29 28.70 10.50
C ARG A 36 -16.37 30.19 10.11
N LEU A 37 -16.22 31.07 11.07
CA LEU A 37 -16.25 32.51 10.80
C LEU A 37 -15.10 33.00 9.91
N LEU A 38 -13.99 32.29 9.90
CA LEU A 38 -12.80 32.61 9.10
C LEU A 38 -12.86 32.05 7.69
N LYS A 39 -13.88 31.24 7.35
CA LYS A 39 -14.08 30.60 6.04
C LYS A 39 -12.80 29.91 5.53
N ILE A 40 -12.12 29.17 6.40
CA ILE A 40 -10.88 28.47 6.08
C ILE A 40 -11.19 27.31 5.15
N SER A 41 -10.43 27.18 4.06
CA SER A 41 -10.50 26.02 3.17
C SER A 41 -9.84 24.81 3.84
N HIS A 42 -10.36 23.60 3.61
CA HIS A 42 -9.86 22.33 4.11
C HIS A 42 -9.45 21.40 2.96
N ASN A 43 -8.84 20.29 3.29
CA ASN A 43 -8.10 19.42 2.39
C ASN A 43 -8.93 18.53 1.46
N GLU A 44 -10.21 18.21 1.76
CA GLU A 44 -11.01 17.20 1.04
C GLU A 44 -11.02 17.36 -0.51
N ARG A 45 -11.03 18.57 -1.03
CA ARG A 45 -10.98 18.75 -2.49
C ARG A 45 -9.61 18.47 -3.10
N LEU A 46 -8.56 18.70 -2.33
CA LEU A 46 -7.19 18.40 -2.73
C LEU A 46 -6.92 16.90 -2.60
N GLU A 47 -7.44 16.25 -1.56
CA GLU A 47 -7.47 14.80 -1.39
C GLU A 47 -8.10 14.11 -2.62
N PHE A 48 -9.31 14.51 -3.00
CA PHE A 48 -9.97 13.99 -4.21
C PHE A 48 -9.09 14.07 -5.47
N LEU A 49 -8.39 15.19 -5.66
CA LEU A 49 -7.48 15.37 -6.80
C LEU A 49 -6.20 14.56 -6.65
N GLY A 50 -5.69 14.47 -5.42
CA GLY A 50 -4.48 13.73 -5.06
C GLY A 50 -4.66 12.23 -5.23
N ASP A 51 -5.79 11.67 -4.80
CA ASP A 51 -6.14 10.27 -5.05
C ASP A 51 -6.08 9.95 -6.55
N ALA A 52 -6.72 10.78 -7.38
CA ALA A 52 -6.76 10.55 -8.82
C ALA A 52 -5.35 10.53 -9.46
N VAL A 53 -4.47 11.47 -9.11
CA VAL A 53 -3.10 11.52 -9.64
C VAL A 53 -2.24 10.40 -9.08
N LEU A 54 -2.41 10.02 -7.82
CA LEU A 54 -1.74 8.91 -7.18
C LEU A 54 -2.09 7.59 -7.87
N GLN A 55 -3.38 7.30 -8.04
CA GLN A 55 -3.88 6.11 -8.74
C GLN A 55 -3.29 5.99 -10.15
N LEU A 56 -3.25 7.10 -10.90
CA LEU A 56 -2.68 7.13 -12.24
C LEU A 56 -1.18 6.78 -12.23
N LEU A 57 -0.40 7.45 -11.37
CA LEU A 57 1.06 7.30 -11.38
C LEU A 57 1.52 5.95 -10.85
N ILE A 58 0.86 5.41 -9.83
CA ILE A 58 1.13 4.05 -9.34
C ILE A 58 0.74 3.02 -10.39
N SER A 59 -0.40 3.19 -11.09
CA SER A 59 -0.80 2.30 -12.18
C SER A 59 0.21 2.32 -13.32
N GLU A 60 0.68 3.50 -13.74
CA GLU A 60 1.72 3.65 -14.77
C GLU A 60 3.01 2.93 -14.37
N TYR A 61 3.44 3.10 -13.12
CA TYR A 61 4.62 2.46 -12.58
C TYR A 61 4.50 0.93 -12.62
N LEU A 62 3.42 0.39 -12.06
CA LEU A 62 3.17 -1.06 -11.98
C LEU A 62 3.06 -1.70 -13.36
N TYR A 63 2.36 -1.06 -14.29
CA TYR A 63 2.24 -1.52 -15.69
C TYR A 63 3.62 -1.66 -16.36
N LYS A 64 4.52 -0.69 -16.16
CA LYS A 64 5.86 -0.71 -16.72
C LYS A 64 6.79 -1.69 -16.01
N LYS A 65 6.68 -1.78 -14.69
CA LYS A 65 7.54 -2.64 -13.85
C LYS A 65 7.23 -4.13 -14.04
N TYR A 66 5.97 -4.48 -14.23
CA TYR A 66 5.50 -5.86 -14.28
C TYR A 66 4.76 -6.19 -15.58
N PRO A 67 5.46 -6.21 -16.74
CA PRO A 67 4.82 -6.33 -18.06
C PRO A 67 4.12 -7.68 -18.32
N LYS A 68 4.38 -8.68 -17.47
CA LYS A 68 3.79 -10.02 -17.58
C LYS A 68 2.71 -10.30 -16.52
N LYS A 69 2.51 -9.41 -15.55
CA LYS A 69 1.48 -9.63 -14.52
C LYS A 69 0.08 -9.37 -15.09
N PRO A 70 -0.90 -10.26 -14.77
CA PRO A 70 -2.30 -10.03 -15.10
C PRO A 70 -2.84 -8.71 -14.49
N GLU A 71 -3.87 -8.14 -15.13
CA GLU A 71 -4.53 -6.92 -14.65
C GLU A 71 -5.00 -7.04 -13.20
N GLY A 72 -5.63 -8.17 -12.83
CA GLY A 72 -6.12 -8.39 -11.46
C GLY A 72 -5.02 -8.31 -10.41
N ASP A 73 -3.81 -8.79 -10.70
CA ASP A 73 -2.68 -8.71 -9.77
C ASP A 73 -2.13 -7.28 -9.67
N LEU A 74 -2.09 -6.56 -10.79
CA LEU A 74 -1.70 -5.15 -10.80
C LEU A 74 -2.69 -4.30 -10.00
N SER A 75 -3.98 -4.56 -10.13
CA SER A 75 -5.04 -3.86 -9.38
C SER A 75 -4.97 -4.16 -7.89
N LYS A 76 -4.74 -5.42 -7.49
CA LYS A 76 -4.54 -5.80 -6.09
C LYS A 76 -3.29 -5.14 -5.50
N LEU A 77 -2.17 -5.17 -6.22
CA LEU A 77 -0.92 -4.54 -5.77
C LEU A 77 -1.08 -3.03 -5.61
N ARG A 78 -1.72 -2.37 -6.58
CA ARG A 78 -2.06 -0.95 -6.46
C ARG A 78 -2.88 -0.69 -5.20
N ALA A 79 -3.97 -1.44 -4.98
CA ALA A 79 -4.82 -1.26 -3.80
C ALA A 79 -4.05 -1.40 -2.47
N MET A 80 -3.05 -2.30 -2.40
CA MET A 80 -2.19 -2.43 -1.22
C MET A 80 -1.27 -1.23 -1.02
N ILE A 81 -0.72 -0.68 -2.10
CA ILE A 81 0.19 0.47 -2.04
C ILE A 81 -0.56 1.75 -1.61
N VAL A 82 -1.80 1.93 -2.10
CA VAL A 82 -2.56 3.17 -1.88
C VAL A 82 -3.64 3.07 -0.79
N ARG A 83 -3.68 2.00 0.01
CA ARG A 83 -4.62 1.91 1.13
C ARG A 83 -4.25 2.86 2.26
N GLU A 84 -5.22 3.23 3.09
CA GLU A 84 -5.08 4.20 4.19
C GLU A 84 -3.85 3.96 5.07
N GLU A 85 -3.63 2.72 5.54
CA GLU A 85 -2.49 2.42 6.42
C GLU A 85 -1.14 2.63 5.73
N SER A 86 -1.07 2.34 4.43
CA SER A 86 0.15 2.54 3.64
C SER A 86 0.41 4.03 3.45
N LEU A 87 -0.61 4.80 3.07
CA LEU A 87 -0.51 6.26 2.89
C LEU A 87 -0.17 6.95 4.20
N ALA A 88 -0.76 6.52 5.32
CA ALA A 88 -0.41 7.01 6.65
C ALA A 88 1.06 6.72 7.01
N GLY A 89 1.58 5.55 6.61
CA GLY A 89 2.99 5.22 6.75
C GLY A 89 3.89 6.20 5.99
N PHE A 90 3.59 6.48 4.74
CA PHE A 90 4.32 7.46 3.93
C PHE A 90 4.20 8.89 4.48
N ALA A 91 3.02 9.27 5.00
CA ALA A 91 2.83 10.56 5.64
C ALA A 91 3.74 10.72 6.88
N ARG A 92 3.87 9.67 7.70
CA ARG A 92 4.78 9.66 8.86
C ARG A 92 6.25 9.73 8.45
N ASP A 93 6.67 9.00 7.42
CA ASP A 93 8.04 9.08 6.89
C ASP A 93 8.39 10.49 6.42
N CYS A 94 7.40 11.21 5.87
CA CYS A 94 7.52 12.60 5.47
C CYS A 94 7.33 13.59 6.63
N GLN A 95 7.08 13.13 7.86
CA GLN A 95 6.77 13.93 9.06
C GLN A 95 5.51 14.81 8.90
N PHE A 96 4.58 14.42 8.05
CA PHE A 96 3.37 15.21 7.77
C PHE A 96 2.42 15.27 8.97
N ASP A 97 2.43 14.24 9.81
CA ASP A 97 1.71 14.16 11.07
C ASP A 97 1.92 15.40 11.96
N GLN A 98 3.13 15.98 11.94
CA GLN A 98 3.48 17.14 12.75
C GLN A 98 2.83 18.45 12.27
N PHE A 99 2.39 18.51 11.02
CA PHE A 99 1.97 19.75 10.37
C PHE A 99 0.46 19.85 10.12
N ILE A 100 -0.31 18.75 10.30
CA ILE A 100 -1.76 18.74 10.11
C ILE A 100 -2.43 19.62 11.15
N LYS A 101 -3.29 20.53 10.69
CA LYS A 101 -4.15 21.35 11.54
C LYS A 101 -5.44 20.61 11.84
N LEU A 102 -5.66 20.31 13.11
CA LEU A 102 -6.84 19.61 13.61
C LEU A 102 -7.66 20.53 14.51
N GLY A 103 -8.96 20.33 14.55
CA GLY A 103 -9.81 20.90 15.59
C GLY A 103 -9.45 20.32 16.95
N LYS A 104 -9.72 21.07 18.04
CA LYS A 104 -9.38 20.66 19.42
C LYS A 104 -10.02 19.33 19.81
N GLY A 105 -11.25 19.08 19.35
CA GLY A 105 -11.95 17.81 19.58
C GLY A 105 -11.23 16.65 18.92
N GLU A 106 -10.89 16.78 17.65
CA GLU A 106 -10.18 15.77 16.87
C GLU A 106 -8.77 15.50 17.40
N GLU A 107 -8.03 16.55 17.76
CA GLU A 107 -6.71 16.43 18.40
C GLU A 107 -6.79 15.63 19.72
N LYS A 108 -7.76 15.94 20.58
CA LYS A 108 -7.95 15.24 21.86
C LYS A 108 -8.34 13.78 21.70
N SER A 109 -9.03 13.42 20.62
CA SER A 109 -9.42 12.04 20.32
C SER A 109 -8.31 11.23 19.64
N GLY A 110 -7.11 11.78 19.51
CA GLY A 110 -5.95 11.12 18.90
C GLY A 110 -5.95 11.17 17.36
N GLY A 111 -6.71 12.09 16.77
CA GLY A 111 -6.83 12.23 15.31
C GLY A 111 -5.50 12.37 14.58
N ARG A 112 -4.49 13.00 15.20
CA ARG A 112 -3.14 13.15 14.62
C ARG A 112 -2.44 11.84 14.29
N ASN A 113 -2.80 10.75 14.98
CA ASN A 113 -2.24 9.42 14.76
C ASN A 113 -3.18 8.51 13.96
N ARG A 114 -4.35 9.00 13.54
CA ARG A 114 -5.34 8.21 12.80
C ARG A 114 -4.93 8.06 11.35
N ASP A 115 -4.91 6.83 10.86
CA ASP A 115 -4.42 6.51 9.52
C ASP A 115 -5.24 7.19 8.42
N THR A 116 -6.58 7.27 8.57
CA THR A 116 -7.45 8.00 7.64
C THR A 116 -7.01 9.46 7.46
N ILE A 117 -6.83 10.19 8.57
CA ILE A 117 -6.44 11.61 8.52
C ILE A 117 -5.05 11.82 7.90
N LEU A 118 -4.13 10.89 8.18
CA LEU A 118 -2.78 10.95 7.62
C LEU A 118 -2.77 10.60 6.13
N GLY A 119 -3.55 9.61 5.73
CA GLY A 119 -3.74 9.23 4.32
C GLY A 119 -4.34 10.37 3.51
N ASP A 120 -5.46 10.93 3.99
CA ASP A 120 -6.13 12.09 3.37
C ASP A 120 -5.18 13.29 3.21
N ALA A 121 -4.35 13.56 4.24
CA ALA A 121 -3.36 14.64 4.17
C ALA A 121 -2.24 14.35 3.16
N PHE A 122 -1.82 13.10 3.02
CA PHE A 122 -0.84 12.70 2.02
C PHE A 122 -1.39 12.88 0.60
N GLU A 123 -2.60 12.42 0.34
CA GLU A 123 -3.27 12.64 -0.95
C GLU A 123 -3.50 14.12 -1.22
N ALA A 124 -4.01 14.87 -0.23
CA ALA A 124 -4.20 16.31 -0.37
C ALA A 124 -2.89 17.05 -0.68
N PHE A 125 -1.76 16.61 -0.11
CA PHE A 125 -0.44 17.13 -0.47
C PHE A 125 -0.10 16.86 -1.94
N LEU A 126 -0.36 15.65 -2.45
CA LEU A 126 -0.14 15.32 -3.88
C LEU A 126 -1.03 16.18 -4.79
N GLY A 127 -2.29 16.39 -4.41
CA GLY A 127 -3.21 17.27 -5.12
C GLY A 127 -2.73 18.73 -5.14
N ALA A 128 -2.24 19.24 -4.02
CA ALA A 128 -1.64 20.56 -3.92
C ALA A 128 -0.35 20.67 -4.77
N LEU A 129 0.51 19.66 -4.71
CA LEU A 129 1.75 19.64 -5.49
C LEU A 129 1.47 19.64 -7.00
N LEU A 130 0.45 18.89 -7.44
CA LEU A 130 0.00 18.89 -8.83
C LEU A 130 -0.43 20.28 -9.30
N LEU A 131 -1.19 21.02 -8.48
CA LEU A 131 -1.69 22.34 -8.82
C LEU A 131 -0.61 23.44 -8.74
N ASP A 132 0.34 23.31 -7.81
CA ASP A 132 1.42 24.31 -7.64
C ASP A 132 2.56 24.12 -8.65
N LYS A 133 2.78 22.87 -9.06
CA LYS A 133 3.83 22.49 -10.01
C LYS A 133 3.21 21.82 -11.24
N ASP A 134 3.35 20.50 -11.32
CA ASP A 134 2.85 19.67 -12.40
C ASP A 134 2.88 18.18 -12.02
N VAL A 135 2.41 17.34 -12.93
CA VAL A 135 2.42 15.88 -12.75
C VAL A 135 3.83 15.29 -12.67
N ALA A 136 4.82 15.93 -13.31
CA ALA A 136 6.19 15.43 -13.29
C ALA A 136 6.80 15.55 -11.88
N LYS A 137 6.49 16.68 -11.19
CA LYS A 137 6.96 16.88 -9.81
C LYS A 137 6.26 15.96 -8.81
N VAL A 138 4.98 15.67 -9.00
CA VAL A 138 4.27 14.65 -8.21
C VAL A 138 4.91 13.28 -8.41
N LYS A 139 5.21 12.92 -9.65
CA LYS A 139 5.87 11.65 -9.98
C LYS A 139 7.24 11.54 -9.33
N GLU A 140 8.06 12.58 -9.40
CA GLU A 140 9.38 12.63 -8.73
C GLU A 140 9.25 12.36 -7.22
N PHE A 141 8.29 13.02 -6.55
CA PHE A 141 8.03 12.81 -5.12
C PHE A 141 7.59 11.37 -4.82
N ILE A 142 6.65 10.81 -5.58
CA ILE A 142 6.21 9.42 -5.42
C ILE A 142 7.38 8.45 -5.60
N TYR A 143 8.25 8.69 -6.59
CA TYR A 143 9.41 7.84 -6.86
C TYR A 143 10.46 7.92 -5.74
N GLN A 144 10.57 9.05 -5.07
CA GLN A 144 11.48 9.21 -3.94
C GLN A 144 10.94 8.57 -2.64
N VAL A 145 9.63 8.67 -2.39
CA VAL A 145 9.02 8.29 -1.10
C VAL A 145 8.43 6.89 -1.13
N MET A 146 7.69 6.53 -2.19
CA MET A 146 6.89 5.31 -2.22
C MET A 146 7.60 4.16 -2.93
N ILE A 147 8.22 4.42 -4.08
CA ILE A 147 8.77 3.36 -4.92
C ILE A 147 9.88 2.54 -4.25
N PRO A 148 10.81 3.11 -3.45
CA PRO A 148 11.81 2.32 -2.75
C PRO A 148 11.21 1.23 -1.84
N LYS A 149 10.09 1.51 -1.15
CA LYS A 149 9.39 0.53 -0.32
C LYS A 149 8.67 -0.53 -1.16
N VAL A 150 8.10 -0.12 -2.31
CA VAL A 150 7.52 -1.07 -3.26
C VAL A 150 8.59 -2.03 -3.79
N GLU A 151 9.77 -1.52 -4.12
CA GLU A 151 10.90 -2.33 -4.62
C GLU A 151 11.56 -3.19 -3.53
N ALA A 152 11.48 -2.76 -2.27
CA ALA A 152 11.89 -3.56 -1.11
C ALA A 152 10.93 -4.72 -0.78
N GLY A 153 9.79 -4.82 -1.50
CA GLY A 153 8.81 -5.90 -1.29
C GLY A 153 7.86 -5.68 -0.12
N GLU A 154 7.80 -4.47 0.48
CA GLU A 154 6.89 -4.19 1.60
C GLU A 154 5.41 -4.37 1.24
N PHE A 155 5.08 -4.27 -0.05
CA PHE A 155 3.74 -4.45 -0.62
C PHE A 155 3.66 -5.72 -1.49
N GLU A 156 4.68 -6.57 -1.47
CA GLU A 156 4.53 -7.85 -2.13
C GLU A 156 3.35 -8.55 -1.47
N MET A 157 2.30 -8.68 -2.26
CA MET A 157 1.28 -9.66 -1.94
C MET A 157 2.05 -10.94 -1.61
N ILE A 158 1.71 -11.58 -0.51
CA ILE A 158 1.75 -13.04 -0.51
C ILE A 158 0.97 -13.38 -1.77
N THR A 159 1.68 -13.59 -2.90
CA THR A 159 1.07 -13.99 -4.18
C THR A 159 0.16 -15.11 -3.76
N ASP A 160 -1.13 -15.03 -4.09
CA ASP A 160 -2.06 -16.08 -3.71
C ASP A 160 -1.71 -17.29 -4.56
N TYR A 161 -0.54 -17.85 -4.22
CA TYR A 161 -0.01 -19.02 -4.89
C TYR A 161 -0.99 -20.17 -4.85
N LYS A 162 -1.89 -20.19 -3.85
CA LYS A 162 -2.98 -21.16 -3.77
C LYS A 162 -3.97 -20.97 -4.92
N THR A 163 -4.42 -19.72 -5.15
CA THR A 163 -5.30 -19.39 -6.27
C THR A 163 -4.56 -19.59 -7.59
N HIS A 164 -3.32 -19.13 -7.69
CA HIS A 164 -2.53 -19.29 -8.91
C HIS A 164 -2.26 -20.77 -9.26
N LEU A 165 -1.91 -21.58 -8.27
CA LEU A 165 -1.75 -23.02 -8.45
C LEU A 165 -3.07 -23.69 -8.89
N GLN A 166 -4.20 -23.27 -8.29
CA GLN A 166 -5.52 -23.74 -8.66
C GLN A 166 -5.85 -23.40 -10.10
N GLU A 167 -5.64 -22.16 -10.53
CA GLU A 167 -5.85 -21.72 -11.92
C GLU A 167 -5.00 -22.53 -12.90
N LEU A 168 -3.72 -22.75 -12.59
CA LEU A 168 -2.81 -23.53 -13.45
C LEU A 168 -3.26 -24.99 -13.59
N LEU A 169 -3.72 -25.61 -12.51
CA LEU A 169 -4.13 -27.01 -12.52
C LEU A 169 -5.52 -27.22 -13.15
N GLN A 170 -6.41 -26.25 -13.04
CA GLN A 170 -7.78 -26.32 -13.58
C GLN A 170 -7.88 -25.99 -15.07
N VAL A 171 -6.80 -25.58 -15.73
CA VAL A 171 -6.79 -25.36 -17.20
C VAL A 171 -7.27 -26.59 -17.99
N ASN A 172 -7.02 -27.79 -17.48
CA ASN A 172 -7.36 -29.06 -18.13
C ASN A 172 -8.53 -29.81 -17.49
N GLY A 173 -9.28 -29.18 -16.55
CA GLY A 173 -10.42 -29.77 -15.86
C GLY A 173 -10.37 -29.62 -14.35
N ASP A 174 -11.42 -30.12 -13.67
CA ASP A 174 -11.48 -30.08 -12.19
C ASP A 174 -10.46 -31.05 -11.58
N VAL A 175 -9.59 -30.53 -10.74
CA VAL A 175 -8.53 -31.28 -10.05
C VAL A 175 -8.67 -31.10 -8.55
N ALA A 176 -8.61 -32.18 -7.77
CA ALA A 176 -8.72 -32.14 -6.33
C ALA A 176 -7.41 -31.68 -5.68
N ILE A 177 -7.37 -30.44 -5.20
CA ILE A 177 -6.22 -29.85 -4.49
C ILE A 177 -6.51 -29.86 -3.00
N ARG A 178 -5.57 -30.40 -2.20
CA ARG A 178 -5.64 -30.41 -0.73
C ARG A 178 -4.36 -29.90 -0.13
N TYR A 179 -4.48 -29.15 0.99
CA TYR A 179 -3.35 -28.73 1.82
C TYR A 179 -3.42 -29.51 3.15
N GLN A 180 -2.31 -30.13 3.52
CA GLN A 180 -2.21 -30.95 4.73
C GLN A 180 -1.07 -30.49 5.60
N VAL A 181 -1.36 -30.25 6.89
CA VAL A 181 -0.31 -29.95 7.87
C VAL A 181 0.44 -31.25 8.19
N ILE A 182 1.75 -31.25 7.93
CA ILE A 182 2.66 -32.36 8.20
C ILE A 182 3.13 -32.30 9.65
N SER A 183 3.51 -31.10 10.11
CA SER A 183 4.02 -30.89 11.46
C SER A 183 3.69 -29.50 12.00
N GLU A 184 3.64 -29.39 13.34
CA GLU A 184 3.59 -28.12 14.07
C GLU A 184 4.73 -28.17 15.10
N THR A 185 5.65 -27.19 15.03
CA THR A 185 6.81 -27.10 15.92
C THR A 185 6.91 -25.73 16.58
N GLY A 186 7.62 -25.63 17.70
CA GLY A 186 7.84 -24.38 18.42
C GLY A 186 6.82 -24.07 19.52
N PRO A 187 7.12 -23.10 20.40
CA PRO A 187 6.24 -22.67 21.49
C PRO A 187 5.01 -21.95 20.97
N ALA A 188 3.96 -21.83 21.80
CA ALA A 188 2.65 -21.28 21.40
C ALA A 188 2.71 -19.87 20.76
N HIS A 189 3.71 -19.07 21.12
CA HIS A 189 3.90 -17.70 20.63
C HIS A 189 4.84 -17.59 19.41
N ASP A 190 5.50 -18.70 19.01
CA ASP A 190 6.39 -18.77 17.86
C ASP A 190 6.29 -20.15 17.18
N LYS A 191 5.05 -20.52 16.82
CA LYS A 191 4.76 -21.77 16.11
C LYS A 191 5.20 -21.68 14.65
N VAL A 192 5.78 -22.79 14.18
CA VAL A 192 6.08 -23.02 12.77
C VAL A 192 5.24 -24.21 12.29
N PHE A 193 4.58 -24.03 11.16
CA PHE A 193 3.76 -25.04 10.51
C PHE A 193 4.47 -25.53 9.25
N ASP A 194 4.57 -26.84 9.10
CA ASP A 194 4.96 -27.48 7.84
C ASP A 194 3.71 -27.98 7.13
N VAL A 195 3.53 -27.57 5.90
CA VAL A 195 2.37 -27.92 5.08
C VAL A 195 2.82 -28.49 3.75
N GLU A 196 2.12 -29.50 3.26
CA GLU A 196 2.24 -29.97 1.88
C GLU A 196 0.97 -29.69 1.09
N VAL A 197 1.13 -29.49 -0.21
CA VAL A 197 0.03 -29.44 -1.18
C VAL A 197 -0.01 -30.74 -1.97
N LEU A 198 -1.20 -31.33 -2.02
CA LEU A 198 -1.49 -32.59 -2.68
C LEU A 198 -2.43 -32.34 -3.87
N VAL A 199 -2.10 -32.93 -4.99
CA VAL A 199 -2.95 -32.97 -6.20
C VAL A 199 -3.25 -34.43 -6.50
N GLU A 200 -4.54 -34.81 -6.56
CA GLU A 200 -4.97 -36.19 -6.74
C GLU A 200 -4.28 -37.17 -5.78
N GLY A 201 -3.99 -36.69 -4.52
CA GLY A 201 -3.33 -37.46 -3.47
C GLY A 201 -1.81 -37.55 -3.58
N LYS A 202 -1.18 -36.96 -4.59
CA LYS A 202 0.31 -36.87 -4.72
C LYS A 202 0.79 -35.52 -4.20
N SER A 203 1.83 -35.53 -3.36
CA SER A 203 2.48 -34.29 -2.89
C SER A 203 3.28 -33.65 -4.04
N ILE A 204 2.97 -32.38 -4.34
CA ILE A 204 3.61 -31.60 -5.39
C ILE A 204 4.44 -30.43 -4.87
N GLY A 205 4.26 -30.06 -3.60
CA GLY A 205 5.03 -28.99 -2.97
C GLY A 205 4.90 -29.00 -1.47
N GLN A 206 5.90 -28.46 -0.75
CA GLN A 206 5.92 -28.31 0.70
C GLN A 206 6.36 -26.91 1.06
N GLY A 207 5.85 -26.36 2.17
CA GLY A 207 6.19 -25.02 2.63
C GLY A 207 6.08 -24.89 4.14
N GLN A 208 6.85 -23.94 4.67
CA GLN A 208 6.88 -23.59 6.10
C GLN A 208 6.35 -22.17 6.31
N GLY A 209 5.73 -21.93 7.46
CA GLY A 209 5.28 -20.59 7.82
C GLY A 209 4.87 -20.47 9.29
N ARG A 210 4.89 -19.25 9.80
CA ARG A 210 4.44 -18.91 11.17
C ARG A 210 2.92 -18.99 11.37
N SER A 211 2.18 -19.25 10.32
CA SER A 211 0.76 -19.60 10.35
C SER A 211 0.45 -20.64 9.28
N LYS A 212 -0.64 -21.42 9.46
CA LYS A 212 -1.09 -22.40 8.46
C LYS A 212 -1.26 -21.75 7.09
N LYS A 213 -1.86 -20.55 7.04
CA LYS A 213 -2.06 -19.79 5.79
C LYS A 213 -0.74 -19.46 5.09
N LEU A 214 0.28 -19.02 5.82
CA LEU A 214 1.60 -18.73 5.25
C LEU A 214 2.30 -19.99 4.74
N ALA A 215 2.23 -21.10 5.50
CA ALA A 215 2.80 -22.37 5.11
C ALA A 215 2.13 -22.95 3.86
N GLU A 216 0.79 -22.84 3.76
CA GLU A 216 0.02 -23.23 2.57
C GLU A 216 0.41 -22.43 1.33
N GLN A 217 0.61 -21.11 1.46
CA GLN A 217 1.06 -20.23 0.37
C GLN A 217 2.48 -20.60 -0.10
N GLU A 218 3.37 -20.88 0.84
CA GLU A 218 4.75 -21.28 0.51
C GLU A 218 4.78 -22.68 -0.15
N ALA A 219 3.92 -23.61 0.30
CA ALA A 219 3.76 -24.91 -0.34
C ALA A 219 3.26 -24.79 -1.79
N ALA A 220 2.27 -23.93 -2.02
CA ALA A 220 1.77 -23.63 -3.36
C ALA A 220 2.82 -22.97 -4.24
N LYS A 221 3.58 -22.01 -3.71
CA LYS A 221 4.69 -21.35 -4.40
C LYS A 221 5.73 -22.37 -4.88
N ASN A 222 6.20 -23.20 -3.97
CA ASN A 222 7.19 -24.24 -4.26
C ASN A 222 6.68 -25.25 -5.32
N ALA A 223 5.37 -25.54 -5.34
CA ALA A 223 4.77 -26.38 -6.38
C ALA A 223 4.78 -25.71 -7.74
N VAL A 224 4.45 -24.40 -7.82
CA VAL A 224 4.48 -23.62 -9.07
C VAL A 224 5.90 -23.46 -9.61
N GLU A 225 6.88 -23.15 -8.74
CA GLU A 225 8.28 -22.94 -9.13
C GLU A 225 9.00 -24.21 -9.58
N LYS A 226 8.63 -25.38 -9.05
CA LYS A 226 9.17 -26.68 -9.48
C LYS A 226 8.73 -27.10 -10.88
N GLY A 227 7.75 -26.40 -11.46
CA GLY A 227 7.15 -26.76 -12.74
C GLY A 227 6.18 -27.94 -12.61
N LEU A 228 5.01 -27.80 -13.20
CA LEU A 228 3.97 -28.85 -13.19
C LEU A 228 4.25 -29.97 -14.19
N ASP A 229 5.34 -29.88 -14.96
CA ASP A 229 5.68 -30.80 -16.06
C ASP A 229 5.96 -32.26 -15.62
N SER A 230 6.05 -32.51 -14.31
CA SER A 230 6.32 -33.84 -13.76
C SER A 230 5.12 -34.49 -13.04
N CYS A 231 3.94 -33.85 -13.04
CA CYS A 231 2.81 -34.27 -12.18
C CYS A 231 1.50 -34.54 -12.91
N ILE A 232 1.46 -34.43 -14.26
CA ILE A 232 0.30 -34.76 -15.09
C ILE A 232 0.63 -35.97 -15.98
#